data_9a71ad9d58f312d30430b7e11c9e850f
#
_entry.id   9a71ad9d58f312d30430b7e11c9e850f
#
_cell.length_a   1.000
_cell.length_b   1.000
_cell.length_c   1.000
_cell.angle_alpha   90.00
_cell.angle_beta   90.00
_cell.angle_gamma   90.00
#
_symmetry.space_group_name_H-M   'P 1'
#
loop_
_entity.id
_entity.type
_entity.pdbx_description
1 polymer ?
#
loop_
_entity_poly.entity_id
_entity_poly.type
_entity_poly.pdbx_seq_one_letter_code
_entity_poly.pdbx_strand_id
1 'polypeptide(L)'
;SLISPAHVTHVCQLVDDAVNRGATLLTGGPRPDLGPSFLAPILLNDVPPEAALYREEVFGPVVYIETVNNETEAIAKANDSNYGLAASIFAKPVTARRIARQLHAGSVNINEGFAAAFGSVAAPMGGMKHSGMGRRHGVTGLLKYTEPKTIAEQRIMPIAGPCLLPRRLYAATMT
;
A
#
# COMPACT_ATOMS: atom_id res chain seq x y z
N SER A 1 -17.56 -14.87 9.94
CA SER A 1 -17.88 -13.93 11.04
C SER A 1 -16.80 -12.85 11.13
N LEU A 2 -17.20 -11.66 11.53
CA LEU A 2 -16.30 -10.58 11.93
C LEU A 2 -15.88 -10.74 13.39
N ILE A 3 -14.95 -9.91 13.86
CA ILE A 3 -14.39 -10.00 15.21
C ILE A 3 -15.43 -9.72 16.31
N SER A 4 -16.44 -8.90 16.04
CA SER A 4 -17.50 -8.55 17.00
C SER A 4 -18.77 -8.04 16.31
N PRO A 5 -19.93 -8.05 17.01
CA PRO A 5 -21.14 -7.42 16.51
C PRO A 5 -20.99 -5.91 16.26
N ALA A 6 -20.22 -5.22 17.08
CA ALA A 6 -19.95 -3.79 16.90
C ALA A 6 -19.22 -3.51 15.58
N HIS A 7 -18.34 -4.42 15.18
CA HIS A 7 -17.65 -4.30 13.89
C HIS A 7 -18.60 -4.56 12.71
N VAL A 8 -19.55 -5.49 12.83
CA VAL A 8 -20.62 -5.66 11.83
C VAL A 8 -21.40 -4.36 11.67
N THR A 9 -21.79 -3.74 12.79
CA THR A 9 -22.52 -2.45 12.78
C THR A 9 -21.71 -1.37 12.07
N HIS A 10 -20.42 -1.24 12.38
CA HIS A 10 -19.54 -0.26 11.71
C HIS A 10 -19.47 -0.48 10.20
N VAL A 11 -19.23 -1.72 9.76
CA VAL A 11 -19.19 -2.04 8.33
C VAL A 11 -20.52 -1.72 7.64
N CYS A 12 -21.65 -2.05 8.28
CA CYS A 12 -22.98 -1.70 7.73
C CYS A 12 -23.16 -0.19 7.62
N GLN A 13 -22.72 0.60 8.59
CA GLN A 13 -22.80 2.07 8.54
C GLN A 13 -22.01 2.64 7.35
N LEU A 14 -20.82 2.11 7.05
CA LEU A 14 -20.04 2.51 5.89
C LEU A 14 -20.75 2.17 4.56
N VAL A 15 -21.37 1.00 4.51
CA VAL A 15 -22.16 0.58 3.34
C VAL A 15 -23.41 1.43 3.17
N ASP A 16 -24.13 1.69 4.24
CA ASP A 16 -25.34 2.53 4.24
C ASP A 16 -25.02 3.98 3.81
N ASP A 17 -23.91 4.55 4.29
CA ASP A 17 -23.42 5.87 3.83
C ASP A 17 -23.17 5.87 2.31
N ALA A 18 -22.49 4.84 1.80
CA ALA A 18 -22.22 4.72 0.36
C ALA A 18 -23.52 4.61 -0.45
N VAL A 19 -24.47 3.77 -0.02
CA VAL A 19 -25.77 3.59 -0.70
C VAL A 19 -26.59 4.88 -0.65
N ASN A 20 -26.64 5.55 0.49
CA ASN A 20 -27.36 6.83 0.63
C ASN A 20 -26.76 7.96 -0.24
N ARG A 21 -25.49 7.82 -0.63
CA ARG A 21 -24.82 8.74 -1.59
C ARG A 21 -24.94 8.32 -3.03
N GLY A 22 -25.56 7.18 -3.33
CA GLY A 22 -25.85 6.74 -4.69
C GLY A 22 -25.15 5.45 -5.12
N ALA A 23 -24.35 4.80 -4.27
CA ALA A 23 -23.82 3.48 -4.59
C ALA A 23 -24.94 2.43 -4.73
N THR A 24 -24.73 1.47 -5.59
CA THR A 24 -25.66 0.36 -5.80
C THR A 24 -25.19 -0.88 -5.04
N LEU A 25 -25.97 -1.34 -4.07
CA LEU A 25 -25.75 -2.62 -3.41
C LEU A 25 -26.19 -3.77 -4.33
N LEU A 26 -25.25 -4.58 -4.77
CA LEU A 26 -25.52 -5.72 -5.66
C LEU A 26 -25.87 -6.98 -4.89
N THR A 27 -25.19 -7.25 -3.78
CA THR A 27 -25.45 -8.43 -2.94
C THR A 27 -24.77 -8.29 -1.57
N GLY A 28 -25.16 -9.14 -0.61
CA GLY A 28 -24.55 -9.27 0.71
C GLY A 28 -25.30 -8.53 1.80
N GLY A 29 -24.75 -8.56 3.00
CA GLY A 29 -25.32 -7.90 4.18
C GLY A 29 -25.33 -8.78 5.44
N PRO A 30 -25.90 -8.28 6.53
CA PRO A 30 -25.99 -9.01 7.81
C PRO A 30 -26.71 -10.36 7.68
N ARG A 31 -26.21 -11.34 8.43
CA ARG A 31 -26.77 -12.69 8.51
C ARG A 31 -27.07 -13.02 9.97
N PRO A 32 -28.11 -12.40 10.56
CA PRO A 32 -28.47 -12.60 11.96
C PRO A 32 -28.89 -14.04 12.27
N ASP A 33 -29.35 -14.78 11.28
CA ASP A 33 -29.66 -16.22 11.34
C ASP A 33 -28.42 -17.09 11.68
N LEU A 34 -27.21 -16.61 11.35
CA LEU A 34 -25.95 -17.27 11.68
C LEU A 34 -25.28 -16.69 12.93
N GLY A 35 -25.82 -15.61 13.48
CA GLY A 35 -25.32 -14.94 14.68
C GLY A 35 -24.95 -13.47 14.46
N PRO A 36 -24.79 -12.70 15.56
CA PRO A 36 -24.69 -11.24 15.51
C PRO A 36 -23.36 -10.71 14.89
N SER A 37 -22.36 -11.59 14.76
CA SER A 37 -21.07 -11.24 14.14
C SER A 37 -20.94 -11.70 12.68
N PHE A 38 -22.01 -12.25 12.10
CA PHE A 38 -21.96 -12.74 10.72
C PHE A 38 -22.41 -11.68 9.72
N LEU A 39 -21.56 -11.50 8.70
CA LEU A 39 -21.79 -10.64 7.56
C LEU A 39 -21.51 -11.42 6.29
N ALA A 40 -22.50 -11.55 5.40
CA ALA A 40 -22.25 -12.10 4.08
C ALA A 40 -21.39 -11.10 3.25
N PRO A 41 -20.51 -11.58 2.37
CA PRO A 41 -19.73 -10.69 1.52
C PRO A 41 -20.61 -9.70 0.78
N ILE A 42 -20.23 -8.42 0.86
CA ILE A 42 -20.95 -7.30 0.26
C ILE A 42 -20.26 -6.90 -1.02
N LEU A 43 -21.06 -6.72 -2.07
CA LEU A 43 -20.62 -6.21 -3.36
C LEU A 43 -21.44 -4.97 -3.70
N LEU A 44 -20.72 -3.87 -3.98
CA LEU A 44 -21.31 -2.61 -4.42
C LEU A 44 -20.81 -2.25 -5.82
N ASN A 45 -21.52 -1.34 -6.47
CA ASN A 45 -21.12 -0.68 -7.71
C ASN A 45 -21.28 0.84 -7.55
N ASP A 46 -20.45 1.60 -8.29
CA ASP A 46 -20.53 3.05 -8.39
C ASP A 46 -20.47 3.77 -7.03
N VAL A 47 -19.54 3.37 -6.16
CA VAL A 47 -19.31 4.03 -4.87
C VAL A 47 -18.75 5.44 -5.08
N PRO A 48 -19.46 6.50 -4.64
CA PRO A 48 -18.98 7.86 -4.82
C PRO A 48 -17.68 8.13 -4.02
N PRO A 49 -16.75 8.94 -4.57
CA PRO A 49 -15.49 9.28 -3.88
C PRO A 49 -15.67 10.00 -2.53
N GLU A 50 -16.84 10.57 -2.29
CA GLU A 50 -17.23 11.25 -1.05
C GLU A 50 -17.76 10.30 0.02
N ALA A 51 -18.02 9.03 -0.32
CA ALA A 51 -18.45 8.04 0.65
C ALA A 51 -17.29 7.64 1.58
N ALA A 52 -17.60 7.44 2.87
CA ALA A 52 -16.61 6.99 3.83
C ALA A 52 -15.98 5.65 3.40
N LEU A 53 -16.79 4.75 2.85
CA LEU A 53 -16.34 3.47 2.29
C LEU A 53 -15.22 3.59 1.25
N TYR A 54 -15.18 4.67 0.48
CA TYR A 54 -14.15 4.93 -0.53
C TYR A 54 -12.81 5.35 0.09
N ARG A 55 -12.82 5.94 1.27
CA ARG A 55 -11.67 6.58 1.92
C ARG A 55 -11.14 5.84 3.13
N GLU A 56 -11.98 5.10 3.83
CA GLU A 56 -11.62 4.41 5.08
C GLU A 56 -11.25 2.95 4.86
N GLU A 57 -10.47 2.40 5.77
CA GLU A 57 -10.16 0.98 5.78
C GLU A 57 -11.28 0.19 6.46
N VAL A 58 -11.97 -0.65 5.70
CA VAL A 58 -13.21 -1.30 6.14
C VAL A 58 -12.97 -2.48 7.09
N PHE A 59 -11.87 -3.21 6.95
CA PHE A 59 -11.58 -4.46 7.65
C PHE A 59 -12.75 -5.48 7.64
N GLY A 60 -13.48 -5.54 6.53
CA GLY A 60 -14.67 -6.37 6.36
C GLY A 60 -14.77 -6.96 4.96
N PRO A 61 -15.68 -7.92 4.74
CA PRO A 61 -15.87 -8.57 3.46
C PRO A 61 -16.68 -7.67 2.50
N VAL A 62 -16.16 -6.52 2.19
CA VAL A 62 -16.79 -5.53 1.29
C VAL A 62 -15.88 -5.30 0.10
N VAL A 63 -16.45 -5.36 -1.08
CA VAL A 63 -15.79 -5.04 -2.36
C VAL A 63 -16.70 -4.12 -3.16
N TYR A 64 -16.13 -3.14 -3.82
CA TYR A 64 -16.87 -2.38 -4.82
C TYR A 64 -16.19 -2.46 -6.18
N ILE A 65 -16.99 -2.34 -7.23
CA ILE A 65 -16.59 -2.36 -8.63
C ILE A 65 -16.71 -0.95 -9.18
N GLU A 66 -15.71 -0.53 -9.93
CA GLU A 66 -15.75 0.69 -10.72
C GLU A 66 -15.42 0.36 -12.18
N THR A 67 -16.19 0.90 -13.08
CA THR A 67 -15.90 0.82 -14.52
C THR A 67 -15.08 2.03 -14.92
N VAL A 68 -14.06 1.81 -15.74
CA VAL A 68 -13.17 2.84 -16.27
C VAL A 68 -13.13 2.79 -17.80
N ASN A 69 -12.93 3.94 -18.44
CA ASN A 69 -12.91 4.02 -19.89
C ASN A 69 -11.56 3.65 -20.51
N ASN A 70 -10.48 3.76 -19.72
CA ASN A 70 -9.13 3.52 -20.21
C ASN A 70 -8.18 3.24 -19.04
N GLU A 71 -6.95 2.85 -19.40
CA GLU A 71 -5.90 2.49 -18.46
C GLU A 71 -5.42 3.67 -17.60
N THR A 72 -5.35 4.87 -18.16
CA THR A 72 -4.92 6.08 -17.43
C THR A 72 -5.90 6.39 -16.29
N GLU A 73 -7.18 6.28 -16.54
CA GLU A 73 -8.23 6.44 -15.53
C GLU A 73 -8.13 5.34 -14.46
N ALA A 74 -7.91 4.08 -14.86
CA ALA A 74 -7.74 2.97 -13.93
C ALA A 74 -6.57 3.21 -12.96
N ILE A 75 -5.42 3.66 -13.49
CA ILE A 75 -4.24 3.97 -12.69
C ILE A 75 -4.50 5.15 -11.75
N ALA A 76 -5.17 6.21 -12.24
CA ALA A 76 -5.50 7.38 -11.43
C ALA A 76 -6.40 7.00 -10.26
N LYS A 77 -7.49 6.25 -10.49
CA LYS A 77 -8.41 5.77 -9.46
C LYS A 77 -7.70 4.81 -8.46
N ALA A 78 -6.92 3.86 -8.96
CA ALA A 78 -6.16 2.95 -8.08
C ALA A 78 -5.16 3.68 -7.18
N ASN A 79 -4.65 4.83 -7.61
CA ASN A 79 -3.75 5.67 -6.83
C ASN A 79 -4.47 6.70 -5.95
N ASP A 80 -5.76 6.96 -6.17
CA ASP A 80 -6.58 7.89 -5.38
C ASP A 80 -7.05 7.24 -4.08
N SER A 81 -6.09 6.89 -3.23
CA SER A 81 -6.32 6.31 -1.91
C SER A 81 -5.23 6.76 -0.96
N ASN A 82 -5.57 6.89 0.32
CA ASN A 82 -4.60 7.10 1.40
C ASN A 82 -3.80 5.85 1.74
N TYR A 83 -4.17 4.71 1.18
CA TYR A 83 -3.55 3.41 1.41
C TYR A 83 -2.79 2.93 0.19
N GLY A 84 -1.86 2.01 0.40
CA GLY A 84 -1.06 1.41 -0.66
C GLY A 84 -0.31 0.18 -0.16
N LEU A 85 -1.04 -0.81 0.37
CA LEU A 85 -0.42 -2.05 0.86
C LEU A 85 -0.09 -2.98 -0.30
N ALA A 86 -1.11 -3.39 -1.04
CA ALA A 86 -0.99 -4.32 -2.15
C ALA A 86 -1.94 -3.94 -3.28
N ALA A 87 -1.54 -4.26 -4.51
CA ALA A 87 -2.38 -4.20 -5.69
C ALA A 87 -2.25 -5.49 -6.49
N SER A 88 -3.26 -5.78 -7.33
CA SER A 88 -3.25 -6.92 -8.25
C SER A 88 -3.70 -6.48 -9.63
N ILE A 89 -3.04 -6.99 -10.67
CA ILE A 89 -3.32 -6.66 -12.06
C ILE A 89 -3.51 -7.95 -12.83
N PHE A 90 -4.68 -8.11 -13.46
CA PHE A 90 -4.99 -9.22 -14.34
C PHE A 90 -4.98 -8.74 -15.80
N ALA A 91 -3.89 -8.97 -16.50
CA ALA A 91 -3.68 -8.51 -17.88
C ALA A 91 -2.54 -9.30 -18.55
N LYS A 92 -2.33 -9.03 -19.85
CA LYS A 92 -1.14 -9.54 -20.56
C LYS A 92 0.12 -9.08 -19.83
N PRO A 93 1.15 -9.94 -19.65
CA PRO A 93 2.31 -9.65 -18.79
C PRO A 93 3.06 -8.35 -19.12
N VAL A 94 3.13 -7.96 -20.40
CA VAL A 94 3.79 -6.70 -20.81
C VAL A 94 3.00 -5.50 -20.31
N THR A 95 1.69 -5.50 -20.52
CA THR A 95 0.76 -4.45 -20.07
C THR A 95 0.76 -4.37 -18.54
N ALA A 96 0.63 -5.52 -17.87
CA ALA A 96 0.60 -5.58 -16.41
C ALA A 96 1.88 -5.01 -15.78
N ARG A 97 3.08 -5.34 -16.30
CA ARG A 97 4.34 -4.77 -15.83
C ARG A 97 4.45 -3.26 -16.03
N ARG A 98 3.88 -2.74 -17.12
CA ARG A 98 3.87 -1.30 -17.40
C ARG A 98 2.95 -0.55 -16.44
N ILE A 99 1.76 -1.09 -16.17
CA ILE A 99 0.82 -0.53 -15.18
C ILE A 99 1.42 -0.62 -13.77
N ALA A 100 1.97 -1.76 -13.38
CA ALA A 100 2.53 -1.99 -12.06
C ALA A 100 3.55 -0.93 -11.61
N ARG A 101 4.35 -0.41 -12.56
CA ARG A 101 5.34 0.65 -12.27
C ARG A 101 4.71 2.00 -11.94
N GLN A 102 3.43 2.19 -12.22
CA GLN A 102 2.70 3.43 -12.01
C GLN A 102 1.77 3.36 -10.79
N LEU A 103 1.61 2.18 -10.18
CA LEU A 103 0.79 2.02 -8.97
C LEU A 103 1.58 2.34 -7.71
N HIS A 104 0.98 3.12 -6.84
CA HIS A 104 1.52 3.51 -5.54
C HIS A 104 1.16 2.50 -4.45
N ALA A 105 1.61 1.26 -4.62
CA ALA A 105 1.43 0.17 -3.67
C ALA A 105 2.76 -0.51 -3.34
N GLY A 106 2.90 -0.98 -2.12
CA GLY A 106 4.13 -1.61 -1.63
C GLY A 106 4.45 -2.94 -2.29
N SER A 107 3.42 -3.65 -2.75
CA SER A 107 3.54 -4.84 -3.60
C SER A 107 2.49 -4.83 -4.69
N VAL A 108 2.85 -5.27 -5.89
CA VAL A 108 1.94 -5.43 -7.02
C VAL A 108 2.06 -6.84 -7.55
N ASN A 109 0.96 -7.59 -7.49
CA ASN A 109 0.87 -8.94 -8.02
C ASN A 109 0.35 -8.90 -9.46
N ILE A 110 0.85 -9.77 -10.33
CA ILE A 110 0.42 -9.86 -11.73
C ILE A 110 -0.21 -11.22 -11.94
N ASN A 111 -1.47 -11.22 -12.36
CA ASN A 111 -2.32 -12.41 -12.58
C ASN A 111 -2.43 -13.31 -11.33
N GLU A 112 -2.37 -12.70 -10.17
CA GLU A 112 -2.43 -13.33 -8.87
C GLU A 112 -3.00 -12.32 -7.86
N GLY A 113 -3.69 -12.78 -6.82
CA GLY A 113 -4.25 -11.94 -5.77
C GLY A 113 -3.16 -11.38 -4.85
N PHE A 114 -2.65 -12.19 -3.92
CA PHE A 114 -1.64 -11.75 -2.95
C PHE A 114 -0.50 -12.76 -2.73
N ALA A 115 -0.68 -14.01 -3.15
CA ALA A 115 0.20 -15.12 -2.78
C ALA A 115 1.62 -14.94 -3.31
N ALA A 116 1.80 -14.35 -4.50
CA ALA A 116 3.12 -14.16 -5.10
C ALA A 116 4.01 -13.22 -4.25
N ALA A 117 3.50 -12.09 -3.82
CA ALA A 117 4.25 -11.17 -2.95
C ALA A 117 4.41 -11.72 -1.54
N PHE A 118 3.38 -12.36 -0.98
CA PHE A 118 3.41 -12.93 0.36
C PHE A 118 4.37 -14.12 0.48
N GLY A 119 4.40 -15.00 -0.52
CA GLY A 119 5.27 -16.18 -0.55
C GLY A 119 6.73 -15.88 -0.92
N SER A 120 7.04 -14.70 -1.42
CA SER A 120 8.40 -14.30 -1.80
C SER A 120 9.21 -13.83 -0.60
N VAL A 121 9.80 -14.75 0.15
CA VAL A 121 10.56 -14.45 1.39
C VAL A 121 11.73 -13.48 1.16
N ALA A 122 12.32 -13.49 -0.04
CA ALA A 122 13.42 -12.59 -0.40
C ALA A 122 12.94 -11.21 -0.87
N ALA A 123 11.67 -11.06 -1.26
CA ALA A 123 11.13 -9.79 -1.72
C ALA A 123 10.71 -8.91 -0.54
N PRO A 124 11.17 -7.64 -0.47
CA PRO A 124 10.73 -6.71 0.56
C PRO A 124 9.21 -6.51 0.48
N MET A 125 8.52 -6.74 1.58
CA MET A 125 7.07 -6.59 1.70
C MET A 125 6.72 -5.48 2.70
N GLY A 126 5.80 -4.61 2.35
CA GLY A 126 5.30 -3.54 3.23
C GLY A 126 4.45 -2.55 2.47
N GLY A 127 3.75 -1.68 3.18
CA GLY A 127 2.86 -0.67 2.62
C GLY A 127 3.57 0.60 2.18
N MET A 128 2.85 1.38 1.40
CA MET A 128 3.10 2.79 1.11
C MET A 128 1.99 3.63 1.72
N LYS A 129 2.17 4.95 1.78
CA LYS A 129 1.18 5.89 2.32
C LYS A 129 0.80 5.50 3.77
N HIS A 130 -0.50 5.53 4.14
CA HIS A 130 -0.97 5.14 5.47
C HIS A 130 -0.91 3.63 5.75
N SER A 131 -0.67 2.80 4.74
CA SER A 131 -0.53 1.34 4.93
C SER A 131 0.74 0.89 5.66
N GLY A 132 1.60 1.83 6.04
CA GLY A 132 2.73 1.56 6.92
C GLY A 132 4.07 2.07 6.41
N MET A 133 5.07 1.94 7.28
CA MET A 133 6.45 2.33 7.02
C MET A 133 7.38 1.12 7.06
N GLY A 134 8.49 1.23 6.33
CA GLY A 134 9.49 0.17 6.28
C GLY A 134 9.07 -1.05 5.45
N ARG A 135 9.86 -2.08 5.56
CA ARG A 135 9.65 -3.35 4.86
C ARG A 135 9.95 -4.52 5.79
N ARG A 136 9.29 -5.63 5.60
CA ARG A 136 9.63 -6.94 6.13
C ARG A 136 10.02 -7.85 4.97
N HIS A 137 10.59 -9.01 5.24
CA HIS A 137 11.22 -9.92 4.28
C HIS A 137 12.50 -9.34 3.65
N GLY A 138 13.32 -10.21 3.09
CA GLY A 138 14.61 -9.87 2.49
C GLY A 138 15.59 -9.22 3.48
N VAL A 139 16.69 -8.75 2.96
CA VAL A 139 17.76 -8.07 3.74
C VAL A 139 17.23 -6.80 4.41
N THR A 140 16.42 -6.02 3.71
CA THR A 140 15.83 -4.78 4.24
C THR A 140 14.96 -5.04 5.46
N GLY A 141 14.22 -6.16 5.45
CA GLY A 141 13.38 -6.57 6.58
C GLY A 141 14.18 -6.95 7.83
N LEU A 142 15.37 -7.49 7.64
CA LEU A 142 16.30 -7.81 8.73
C LEU A 142 17.00 -6.54 9.27
N LEU A 143 17.50 -5.70 8.36
CA LEU A 143 18.28 -4.50 8.73
C LEU A 143 17.47 -3.48 9.53
N LYS A 144 16.14 -3.47 9.42
CA LYS A 144 15.29 -2.55 10.21
C LYS A 144 15.40 -2.75 11.75
N TYR A 145 15.92 -3.89 12.21
CA TYR A 145 16.15 -4.17 13.62
C TYR A 145 17.57 -3.84 14.09
N THR A 146 18.37 -3.23 13.22
CA THR A 146 19.76 -2.88 13.49
C THR A 146 19.99 -1.39 13.34
N GLU A 147 21.00 -0.89 14.03
CA GLU A 147 21.47 0.49 13.90
C GLU A 147 22.75 0.52 13.07
N PRO A 148 22.82 1.25 11.94
CA PRO A 148 24.03 1.39 11.18
C PRO A 148 25.05 2.21 11.98
N LYS A 149 26.30 1.68 12.11
CA LYS A 149 27.40 2.37 12.75
C LYS A 149 28.55 2.57 11.75
N THR A 150 28.92 3.80 11.54
CA THR A 150 30.09 4.14 10.73
C THR A 150 31.32 4.26 11.61
N ILE A 151 32.38 3.53 11.27
CA ILE A 151 33.72 3.68 11.86
C ILE A 151 34.62 4.20 10.75
N ALA A 152 35.09 5.43 10.89
CA ALA A 152 35.99 6.07 9.95
C ALA A 152 37.35 6.31 10.62
N GLU A 153 38.42 5.79 10.00
CA GLU A 153 39.81 6.01 10.42
C GLU A 153 40.53 6.85 9.39
N GLN A 154 41.04 7.99 9.82
CA GLN A 154 41.86 8.81 8.96
C GLN A 154 43.30 8.29 8.93
N ARG A 155 43.82 7.93 7.75
CA ARG A 155 45.13 7.31 7.65
C ARG A 155 46.21 8.20 7.04
N ILE A 156 45.87 9.07 6.10
CA ILE A 156 46.90 9.76 5.27
C ILE A 156 46.77 11.27 5.37
N MET A 157 45.57 11.85 5.15
CA MET A 157 45.41 13.29 5.03
C MET A 157 44.17 13.82 5.76
N PRO A 158 44.32 14.80 6.69
CA PRO A 158 43.19 15.39 7.41
C PRO A 158 42.24 16.14 6.45
N ILE A 159 40.94 16.08 6.71
CA ILE A 159 39.94 16.88 5.95
C ILE A 159 40.28 18.39 6.01
N ALA A 160 40.91 18.85 7.09
CA ALA A 160 41.35 20.21 7.24
C ALA A 160 42.62 20.57 6.45
N GLY A 161 43.23 19.60 5.76
CA GLY A 161 44.51 19.74 5.08
C GLY A 161 45.71 19.61 6.01
N PRO A 162 46.91 19.35 5.46
CA PRO A 162 48.13 19.34 6.26
C PRO A 162 48.42 20.74 6.78
N CYS A 163 48.94 20.83 8.01
CA CYS A 163 49.22 22.11 8.73
C CYS A 163 50.12 23.10 7.96
N LEU A 164 50.81 22.61 6.94
CA LEU A 164 51.78 23.41 6.16
C LEU A 164 51.24 23.95 4.84
N LEU A 165 49.99 23.59 4.42
CA LEU A 165 49.39 24.06 3.18
C LEU A 165 48.26 25.06 3.46
N PRO A 166 48.23 26.22 2.78
CA PRO A 166 47.11 27.14 2.87
C PRO A 166 45.79 26.45 2.50
N ARG A 167 44.75 26.61 3.32
CA ARG A 167 43.42 25.99 3.12
C ARG A 167 42.84 26.15 1.71
N ARG A 168 43.13 27.27 1.06
CA ARG A 168 42.67 27.57 -0.33
C ARG A 168 43.30 26.66 -1.37
N LEU A 169 44.58 26.29 -1.21
CA LEU A 169 45.28 25.36 -2.12
C LEU A 169 44.79 23.92 -1.89
N TYR A 170 44.51 23.53 -0.67
CA TYR A 170 44.00 22.20 -0.35
C TYR A 170 42.58 21.98 -0.89
N ALA A 171 41.70 22.97 -0.76
CA ALA A 171 40.33 22.88 -1.28
C ALA A 171 40.30 22.71 -2.81
N ALA A 172 41.25 23.28 -3.53
CA ALA A 172 41.35 23.13 -5.00
C ALA A 172 41.81 21.74 -5.46
N THR A 173 42.32 20.90 -4.56
CA THR A 173 42.75 19.51 -4.92
C THR A 173 41.70 18.46 -4.62
N MET A 174 40.56 18.88 -3.99
CA MET A 174 39.45 17.97 -3.61
C MET A 174 38.22 18.10 -4.55
N THR A 175 38.27 18.95 -5.54
CA THR A 175 37.30 19.06 -6.65
C THR A 175 37.81 18.35 -7.89
#